data_b761698506c2777176def412cc8d538f
#
_entry.id   b761698506c2777176def412cc8d538f
#
_cell.length_a   1.000
_cell.length_b   1.000
_cell.length_c   1.000
_cell.angle_alpha   90.00
_cell.angle_beta   90.00
_cell.angle_gamma   90.00
#
_symmetry.space_group_name_H-M   'P 1'
#
loop_
_entity.id
_entity.type
_entity.pdbx_description
1 polymer ?
#
loop_
_entity_poly.entity_id
_entity_poly.type
_entity_poly.pdbx_seq_one_letter_code
_entity_poly.pdbx_strand_id
1 'polypeptide(L)'
;MSEAFSANDVVKLTQDLVKIPSHKFVENRESEVAEFIYNYCKKNGLEVEYQQVEGLRRNVIAKLKGKGTGKNLIFNGHIDTVPPYEMEFEPFSAEIKDGYLLGRGCNDMKGAVACMITAMLNIKNKGNLLGGDIILTAAVGEEEKSDGTEFVVKSGITADGAIVGEPANYGYALGHRGLEWLEIRIEGKIAHGGIPELGINAISKAAKLIRRIEEQLMPKLKERQNEWMGPSVMNFGLIKGGTQPSSVADSCIIQIDRRYLPVENVEGVIKEYQDIIDEIKTEDPEFKAEIIRMDSNLMDEFDHAPLIAQPDSDIAKTVYKVLKEFINKEPNIEKRRGWTDAGVLSTYGKIPTVVTGPGDLKYSHAKNEKIPVVDLVNYVEIYTKIAEEFCK
;
A
#
# COMPACT_ATOMS: atom_id res chain seq x y z
N MET A 1 29.13 26.22 -4.27
CA MET A 1 28.32 25.31 -3.42
C MET A 1 26.87 25.64 -3.73
N SER A 2 26.09 24.69 -4.24
CA SER A 2 24.65 24.89 -4.42
C SER A 2 24.00 25.02 -3.03
N GLU A 3 23.04 25.93 -2.87
CA GLU A 3 22.30 26.09 -1.63
C GLU A 3 21.58 24.79 -1.27
N ALA A 4 21.49 24.48 0.02
CA ALA A 4 20.69 23.35 0.51
C ALA A 4 19.20 23.62 0.20
N PHE A 5 18.47 22.58 -0.17
CA PHE A 5 17.01 22.68 -0.34
C PHE A 5 16.37 23.11 0.98
N SER A 6 15.54 24.13 0.92
CA SER A 6 14.88 24.74 2.04
C SER A 6 13.56 24.04 2.40
N ALA A 7 12.99 24.40 3.54
CA ALA A 7 11.64 23.99 3.92
C ALA A 7 10.60 24.32 2.82
N ASN A 8 10.78 25.44 2.13
CA ASN A 8 9.87 25.86 1.06
C ASN A 8 9.96 24.93 -0.17
N ASP A 9 11.13 24.34 -0.44
CA ASP A 9 11.33 23.49 -1.61
C ASP A 9 10.57 22.16 -1.50
N VAL A 10 10.60 21.49 -0.34
CA VAL A 10 9.83 20.25 -0.13
C VAL A 10 8.33 20.51 -0.17
N VAL A 11 7.90 21.62 0.42
CA VAL A 11 6.49 22.01 0.41
C VAL A 11 6.01 22.28 -1.03
N LYS A 12 6.80 23.03 -1.79
CA LYS A 12 6.52 23.33 -3.20
C LYS A 12 6.51 22.06 -4.05
N LEU A 13 7.48 21.17 -3.86
CA LEU A 13 7.52 19.89 -4.58
C LEU A 13 6.29 19.05 -4.25
N THR A 14 5.89 18.97 -2.97
CA THR A 14 4.64 18.28 -2.57
C THR A 14 3.42 18.88 -3.25
N GLN A 15 3.30 20.22 -3.26
CA GLN A 15 2.20 20.91 -3.94
C GLN A 15 2.16 20.58 -5.44
N ASP A 16 3.32 20.57 -6.09
CA ASP A 16 3.39 20.28 -7.53
C ASP A 16 3.00 18.83 -7.84
N LEU A 17 3.40 17.86 -7.01
CA LEU A 17 3.01 16.45 -7.13
C LEU A 17 1.49 16.26 -6.87
N VAL A 18 0.93 16.91 -5.86
CA VAL A 18 -0.50 16.81 -5.52
C VAL A 18 -1.38 17.38 -6.64
N LYS A 19 -0.93 18.45 -7.31
CA LYS A 19 -1.66 19.07 -8.42
C LYS A 19 -1.80 18.18 -9.67
N ILE A 20 -1.03 17.11 -9.76
CA ILE A 20 -1.10 16.15 -10.86
C ILE A 20 -1.96 14.96 -10.41
N PRO A 21 -3.21 14.82 -10.87
CA PRO A 21 -4.04 13.66 -10.57
C PRO A 21 -3.40 12.36 -11.09
N SER A 22 -3.44 11.28 -10.28
CA SER A 22 -2.79 10.01 -10.63
C SER A 22 -3.57 8.78 -10.15
N HIS A 23 -4.90 8.89 -10.10
CA HIS A 23 -5.77 7.78 -9.72
C HIS A 23 -6.31 7.02 -10.93
N LYS A 24 -6.88 5.85 -10.71
CA LYS A 24 -7.36 4.94 -11.77
C LYS A 24 -8.36 5.49 -12.78
N PHE A 25 -9.04 6.58 -12.47
CA PHE A 25 -10.01 7.20 -13.39
C PHE A 25 -9.42 8.33 -14.22
N VAL A 26 -8.13 8.64 -14.06
CA VAL A 26 -7.42 9.59 -14.92
C VAL A 26 -6.97 8.85 -16.19
N GLU A 27 -7.11 9.50 -17.34
CA GLU A 27 -6.51 9.02 -18.57
C GLU A 27 -4.98 8.92 -18.38
N ASN A 28 -4.36 7.85 -18.79
CA ASN A 28 -2.92 7.58 -18.58
C ASN A 28 -2.47 7.45 -17.09
N ARG A 29 -3.38 7.49 -16.13
CA ARG A 29 -3.14 7.21 -14.71
C ARG A 29 -1.93 7.98 -14.14
N GLU A 30 -0.84 7.28 -13.77
CA GLU A 30 0.33 7.87 -13.11
C GLU A 30 1.35 8.48 -14.07
N SER A 31 1.13 8.44 -15.39
CA SER A 31 2.15 8.79 -16.39
C SER A 31 2.65 10.23 -16.28
N GLU A 32 1.76 11.20 -16.00
CA GLU A 32 2.13 12.62 -15.88
C GLU A 32 2.95 12.89 -14.63
N VAL A 33 2.57 12.29 -13.48
CA VAL A 33 3.34 12.46 -12.24
C VAL A 33 4.70 11.75 -12.34
N ALA A 34 4.77 10.59 -12.99
CA ALA A 34 6.04 9.92 -13.27
C ALA A 34 6.97 10.79 -14.15
N GLU A 35 6.42 11.42 -15.19
CA GLU A 35 7.19 12.34 -16.02
C GLU A 35 7.69 13.57 -15.25
N PHE A 36 6.85 14.13 -14.41
CA PHE A 36 7.24 15.24 -13.54
C PHE A 36 8.40 14.85 -12.62
N ILE A 37 8.31 13.72 -11.91
CA ILE A 37 9.36 13.23 -11.00
C ILE A 37 10.65 12.95 -11.77
N TYR A 38 10.58 12.29 -12.93
CA TYR A 38 11.74 12.02 -13.75
C TYR A 38 12.46 13.31 -14.14
N ASN A 39 11.74 14.28 -14.68
CA ASN A 39 12.31 15.55 -15.13
C ASN A 39 12.88 16.36 -13.94
N TYR A 40 12.19 16.36 -12.79
CA TYR A 40 12.64 17.02 -11.58
C TYR A 40 13.97 16.42 -11.06
N CYS A 41 14.05 15.09 -10.94
CA CYS A 41 15.25 14.39 -10.50
C CYS A 41 16.41 14.60 -11.47
N LYS A 42 16.16 14.49 -12.78
CA LYS A 42 17.18 14.70 -13.84
C LYS A 42 17.72 16.12 -13.85
N LYS A 43 16.83 17.12 -13.77
CA LYS A 43 17.21 18.55 -13.72
C LYS A 43 18.11 18.85 -12.51
N ASN A 44 17.87 18.18 -11.39
CA ASN A 44 18.65 18.35 -10.17
C ASN A 44 19.87 17.41 -10.09
N GLY A 45 20.17 16.67 -11.18
CA GLY A 45 21.41 15.90 -11.36
C GLY A 45 21.47 14.60 -10.57
N LEU A 46 20.33 13.94 -10.33
CA LEU A 46 20.29 12.53 -9.98
C LEU A 46 20.37 11.69 -11.25
N GLU A 47 20.93 10.50 -11.17
CA GLU A 47 20.76 9.49 -12.20
C GLU A 47 19.32 9.03 -12.16
N VAL A 48 18.61 9.01 -13.30
CA VAL A 48 17.20 8.67 -13.32
C VAL A 48 16.85 7.89 -14.58
N GLU A 49 16.04 6.86 -14.41
CA GLU A 49 15.50 6.05 -15.50
C GLU A 49 14.02 5.73 -15.28
N TYR A 50 13.34 5.38 -16.38
CA TYR A 50 12.01 4.80 -16.31
C TYR A 50 12.10 3.28 -16.30
N GLN A 51 11.24 2.68 -15.49
CA GLN A 51 10.98 1.25 -15.55
C GLN A 51 9.55 1.03 -16.02
N GLN A 52 9.39 0.48 -17.22
CA GLN A 52 8.09 0.24 -17.85
C GLN A 52 7.32 -0.85 -17.08
N VAL A 53 6.09 -0.59 -16.71
CA VAL A 53 5.20 -1.53 -16.04
C VAL A 53 4.12 -2.00 -17.01
N GLU A 54 3.20 -1.13 -17.44
CA GLU A 54 2.13 -1.46 -18.36
C GLU A 54 1.70 -0.24 -19.18
N GLY A 55 1.56 -0.41 -20.49
CA GLY A 55 1.11 0.68 -21.38
C GLY A 55 1.97 1.94 -21.24
N LEU A 56 1.41 3.03 -20.74
CA LEU A 56 2.15 4.27 -20.42
C LEU A 56 2.58 4.35 -18.96
N ARG A 57 2.13 3.42 -18.11
CA ARG A 57 2.46 3.38 -16.68
C ARG A 57 3.90 2.94 -16.48
N ARG A 58 4.66 3.69 -15.72
CA ARG A 58 6.09 3.45 -15.49
C ARG A 58 6.53 3.95 -14.12
N ASN A 59 7.35 3.17 -13.45
CA ASN A 59 8.06 3.61 -12.28
C ASN A 59 9.13 4.61 -12.65
N VAL A 60 9.51 5.45 -11.70
CA VAL A 60 10.72 6.29 -11.80
C VAL A 60 11.73 5.78 -10.78
N ILE A 61 12.88 5.38 -11.30
CA ILE A 61 14.01 4.95 -10.48
C ILE A 61 15.05 6.08 -10.51
N ALA A 62 15.30 6.70 -9.35
CA ALA A 62 16.32 7.74 -9.24
C ALA A 62 17.41 7.30 -8.27
N LYS A 63 18.67 7.53 -8.61
CA LYS A 63 19.83 7.07 -7.86
C LYS A 63 20.76 8.22 -7.51
N LEU A 64 21.17 8.25 -6.24
CA LEU A 64 22.32 9.01 -5.76
C LEU A 64 23.45 8.01 -5.44
N LYS A 65 24.49 8.02 -6.27
CA LYS A 65 25.64 7.12 -6.07
C LYS A 65 26.47 7.50 -4.87
N GLY A 66 26.83 6.47 -4.09
CA GLY A 66 27.86 6.52 -3.05
C GLY A 66 29.24 6.12 -3.56
N LYS A 67 30.15 5.85 -2.60
CA LYS A 67 31.54 5.43 -2.88
C LYS A 67 31.68 3.94 -3.14
N GLY A 68 30.64 3.14 -2.96
CA GLY A 68 30.67 1.68 -3.07
C GLY A 68 31.31 0.97 -1.88
N THR A 69 31.40 1.62 -0.72
CA THR A 69 32.02 1.09 0.50
C THR A 69 31.05 0.86 1.66
N GLY A 70 29.80 1.30 1.51
CA GLY A 70 28.75 1.23 2.51
C GLY A 70 27.52 0.48 2.03
N LYS A 71 26.48 0.46 2.87
CA LYS A 71 25.19 -0.17 2.60
C LYS A 71 24.34 0.65 1.66
N ASN A 72 23.63 -0.01 0.76
CA ASN A 72 22.66 0.61 -0.13
C ASN A 72 21.29 0.72 0.55
N LEU A 73 20.58 1.82 0.30
CA LEU A 73 19.26 2.11 0.84
C LEU A 73 18.24 2.33 -0.28
N ILE A 74 17.10 1.65 -0.21
CA ILE A 74 15.94 1.98 -1.03
C ILE A 74 15.02 2.92 -0.24
N PHE A 75 14.65 4.04 -0.86
CA PHE A 75 13.46 4.81 -0.55
C PHE A 75 12.36 4.40 -1.52
N ASN A 76 11.28 3.81 -1.03
CA ASN A 76 10.13 3.42 -1.84
C ASN A 76 8.91 4.25 -1.48
N GLY A 77 8.18 4.69 -2.49
CA GLY A 77 6.91 5.37 -2.32
C GLY A 77 6.06 5.29 -3.58
N HIS A 78 4.77 5.08 -3.41
CA HIS A 78 3.85 5.07 -4.55
C HIS A 78 3.47 6.48 -5.00
N ILE A 79 3.17 6.59 -6.31
CA ILE A 79 2.84 7.87 -6.96
C ILE A 79 1.40 7.92 -7.48
N ASP A 80 0.70 6.81 -7.41
CA ASP A 80 -0.75 6.75 -7.57
C ASP A 80 -1.48 7.23 -6.32
N THR A 81 -2.78 7.39 -6.41
CA THR A 81 -3.66 7.72 -5.29
C THR A 81 -4.99 7.03 -5.46
N VAL A 82 -5.74 6.83 -4.37
CA VAL A 82 -7.17 6.55 -4.51
C VAL A 82 -7.88 7.72 -5.18
N PRO A 83 -9.02 7.49 -5.86
CA PRO A 83 -9.84 8.57 -6.40
C PRO A 83 -10.27 9.57 -5.30
N PRO A 84 -10.51 10.84 -5.65
CA PRO A 84 -10.89 11.86 -4.66
C PRO A 84 -12.28 11.63 -4.03
N TYR A 85 -13.15 10.88 -4.72
CA TYR A 85 -14.54 10.68 -4.29
C TYR A 85 -15.21 12.01 -3.89
N GLU A 86 -15.91 12.04 -2.76
CA GLU A 86 -16.58 13.23 -2.23
C GLU A 86 -15.68 13.97 -1.21
N MET A 87 -14.58 14.59 -1.67
CA MET A 87 -13.74 15.40 -0.78
C MET A 87 -14.42 16.71 -0.35
N GLU A 88 -14.05 17.21 0.83
CA GLU A 88 -14.60 18.44 1.42
C GLU A 88 -14.07 19.73 0.76
N PHE A 89 -13.05 19.61 -0.09
CA PHE A 89 -12.39 20.71 -0.80
C PHE A 89 -11.88 20.22 -2.18
N GLU A 90 -11.39 21.17 -3.00
CA GLU A 90 -10.83 20.84 -4.31
C GLU A 90 -9.65 19.87 -4.18
N PRO A 91 -9.78 18.63 -4.68
CA PRO A 91 -8.85 17.54 -4.37
C PRO A 91 -7.39 17.79 -4.76
N PHE A 92 -7.16 18.56 -5.80
CA PHE A 92 -5.84 18.78 -6.40
C PHE A 92 -5.39 20.24 -6.34
N SER A 93 -6.01 21.06 -5.47
CA SER A 93 -5.60 22.46 -5.27
C SER A 93 -4.24 22.59 -4.61
N ALA A 94 -3.87 21.64 -3.75
CA ALA A 94 -2.67 21.69 -2.91
C ALA A 94 -2.58 22.98 -2.09
N GLU A 95 -3.72 23.49 -1.61
CA GLU A 95 -3.79 24.68 -0.79
C GLU A 95 -3.13 24.45 0.57
N ILE A 96 -2.47 25.48 1.09
CA ILE A 96 -1.98 25.49 2.46
C ILE A 96 -2.93 26.32 3.31
N LYS A 97 -3.52 25.69 4.33
CA LYS A 97 -4.45 26.31 5.26
C LYS A 97 -4.20 25.81 6.69
N ASP A 98 -4.14 26.75 7.63
CA ASP A 98 -3.96 26.45 9.05
C ASP A 98 -2.74 25.55 9.37
N GLY A 99 -1.65 25.69 8.61
CA GLY A 99 -0.44 24.90 8.76
C GLY A 99 -0.49 23.50 8.13
N TYR A 100 -1.55 23.17 7.40
CA TYR A 100 -1.71 21.92 6.65
C TYR A 100 -1.69 22.16 5.15
N LEU A 101 -1.08 21.26 4.41
CA LEU A 101 -1.26 21.14 2.98
C LEU A 101 -2.44 20.17 2.74
N LEU A 102 -3.41 20.62 1.94
CA LEU A 102 -4.66 19.92 1.66
C LEU A 102 -4.60 19.31 0.25
N GLY A 103 -5.09 18.10 0.08
CA GLY A 103 -5.25 17.49 -1.24
C GLY A 103 -5.07 15.98 -1.25
N ARG A 104 -5.68 15.31 -2.22
CA ARG A 104 -5.54 13.88 -2.43
C ARG A 104 -4.10 13.52 -2.77
N GLY A 105 -3.52 12.57 -2.02
CA GLY A 105 -2.15 12.13 -2.16
C GLY A 105 -1.12 12.96 -1.39
N CYS A 106 -1.51 14.05 -0.71
CA CYS A 106 -0.55 14.82 0.08
C CYS A 106 -0.04 14.06 1.30
N ASN A 107 -0.91 13.27 1.91
CA ASN A 107 -0.61 12.40 3.05
C ASN A 107 -0.24 10.98 2.59
N ASP A 108 -0.91 10.47 1.54
CA ASP A 108 -0.81 9.11 1.05
C ASP A 108 -0.57 9.09 -0.47
N MET A 109 0.74 8.97 -0.98
CA MET A 109 1.91 9.26 -0.16
C MET A 109 2.92 10.17 -0.89
N LYS A 110 2.43 11.06 -1.81
CA LYS A 110 3.28 11.97 -2.59
C LYS A 110 4.12 12.92 -1.72
N GLY A 111 3.61 13.28 -0.52
CA GLY A 111 4.37 14.05 0.45
C GLY A 111 5.66 13.34 0.88
N ALA A 112 5.58 12.05 1.15
CA ALA A 112 6.76 11.24 1.49
C ALA A 112 7.74 11.13 0.31
N VAL A 113 7.23 10.95 -0.92
CA VAL A 113 8.07 10.94 -2.14
C VAL A 113 8.82 12.27 -2.28
N ALA A 114 8.15 13.41 -2.05
CA ALA A 114 8.80 14.72 -2.06
C ALA A 114 9.89 14.85 -0.98
N CYS A 115 9.64 14.33 0.22
CA CYS A 115 10.63 14.30 1.31
C CYS A 115 11.85 13.46 0.95
N MET A 116 11.66 12.27 0.37
CA MET A 116 12.73 11.37 -0.08
C MET A 116 13.61 12.01 -1.14
N ILE A 117 12.99 12.58 -2.19
CA ILE A 117 13.71 13.30 -3.24
C ILE A 117 14.52 14.46 -2.64
N THR A 118 13.90 15.27 -1.78
CA THR A 118 14.56 16.43 -1.17
C THR A 118 15.72 16.01 -0.27
N ALA A 119 15.59 14.91 0.49
CA ALA A 119 16.67 14.36 1.30
C ALA A 119 17.86 13.91 0.44
N MET A 120 17.62 13.21 -0.67
CA MET A 120 18.68 12.82 -1.63
C MET A 120 19.40 14.04 -2.20
N LEU A 121 18.65 15.09 -2.56
CA LEU A 121 19.23 16.33 -3.11
C LEU A 121 20.02 17.11 -2.06
N ASN A 122 19.58 17.13 -0.80
CA ASN A 122 20.34 17.75 0.30
C ASN A 122 21.67 17.05 0.54
N ILE A 123 21.69 15.72 0.56
CA ILE A 123 22.92 14.93 0.69
C ILE A 123 23.88 15.23 -0.46
N LYS A 124 23.36 15.21 -1.70
CA LYS A 124 24.13 15.54 -2.91
C LYS A 124 24.74 16.93 -2.84
N ASN A 125 23.95 17.96 -2.49
CA ASN A 125 24.38 19.35 -2.49
C ASN A 125 25.40 19.67 -1.38
N LYS A 126 25.35 18.96 -0.25
CA LYS A 126 26.38 19.02 0.78
C LYS A 126 27.73 18.45 0.30
N GLY A 127 27.79 17.84 -0.87
CA GLY A 127 28.99 17.17 -1.36
C GLY A 127 29.37 15.93 -0.57
N ASN A 128 28.43 15.42 0.23
CA ASN A 128 28.66 14.28 1.10
C ASN A 128 28.37 13.01 0.32
N LEU A 129 29.43 12.41 -0.21
CA LEU A 129 29.32 11.09 -0.83
C LEU A 129 29.24 10.04 0.29
N LEU A 130 28.07 9.42 0.43
CA LEU A 130 27.85 8.28 1.31
C LEU A 130 28.70 7.07 0.91
N GLY A 131 28.83 6.11 1.81
CA GLY A 131 29.50 4.84 1.48
C GLY A 131 28.68 4.03 0.44
N GLY A 132 27.39 3.89 0.65
CA GLY A 132 26.48 3.19 -0.27
C GLY A 132 25.58 4.09 -1.11
N ASP A 133 24.87 3.52 -2.05
CA ASP A 133 23.91 4.19 -2.92
C ASP A 133 22.57 4.44 -2.20
N ILE A 134 21.86 5.53 -2.57
CA ILE A 134 20.45 5.71 -2.28
C ILE A 134 19.67 5.55 -3.59
N ILE A 135 18.66 4.69 -3.56
CA ILE A 135 17.80 4.38 -4.69
C ILE A 135 16.38 4.77 -4.34
N LEU A 136 15.81 5.76 -5.02
CA LEU A 136 14.39 6.05 -4.95
C LEU A 136 13.65 5.17 -5.97
N THR A 137 12.63 4.47 -5.51
CA THR A 137 11.66 3.76 -6.36
C THR A 137 10.30 4.44 -6.21
N ALA A 138 9.98 5.36 -7.10
CA ALA A 138 8.67 6.00 -7.18
C ALA A 138 7.76 5.09 -8.01
N ALA A 139 7.00 4.24 -7.31
CA ALA A 139 6.26 3.12 -7.89
C ALA A 139 4.82 3.48 -8.26
N VAL A 140 4.29 2.84 -9.30
CA VAL A 140 2.88 2.95 -9.71
C VAL A 140 2.04 1.84 -9.08
N GLY A 141 0.74 2.08 -8.88
CA GLY A 141 -0.28 1.06 -8.68
C GLY A 141 -0.38 0.44 -7.30
N GLU A 142 0.17 1.01 -6.24
CA GLU A 142 0.07 0.48 -4.87
C GLU A 142 -1.39 0.37 -4.41
N GLU A 143 -2.18 1.38 -4.71
CA GLU A 143 -3.59 1.50 -4.32
C GLU A 143 -4.54 0.48 -5.02
N GLU A 144 -4.00 -0.36 -5.88
CA GLU A 144 -4.75 -1.40 -6.60
C GLU A 144 -4.03 -2.75 -6.59
N LYS A 145 -2.93 -2.90 -7.35
CA LYS A 145 -2.26 -4.18 -7.60
C LYS A 145 -0.83 -4.24 -7.10
N SER A 146 -0.22 -3.11 -6.78
CA SER A 146 1.22 -3.00 -6.45
C SER A 146 2.16 -3.52 -7.54
N ASP A 147 1.67 -3.53 -8.78
CA ASP A 147 2.40 -3.97 -9.96
C ASP A 147 3.71 -3.18 -10.14
N GLY A 148 3.77 -1.90 -9.76
CA GLY A 148 4.98 -1.11 -9.80
C GLY A 148 6.11 -1.69 -8.95
N THR A 149 5.88 -1.96 -7.68
CA THR A 149 6.91 -2.52 -6.78
C THR A 149 7.20 -3.99 -7.11
N GLU A 150 6.23 -4.75 -7.64
CA GLU A 150 6.50 -6.06 -8.21
C GLU A 150 7.58 -5.98 -9.30
N PHE A 151 7.44 -5.03 -10.25
CA PHE A 151 8.43 -4.82 -11.32
C PHE A 151 9.79 -4.37 -10.77
N VAL A 152 9.84 -3.54 -9.71
CA VAL A 152 11.11 -3.18 -9.04
C VAL A 152 11.85 -4.43 -8.60
N VAL A 153 11.17 -5.35 -7.91
CA VAL A 153 11.78 -6.59 -7.42
C VAL A 153 12.17 -7.53 -8.58
N LYS A 154 11.28 -7.72 -9.56
CA LYS A 154 11.54 -8.57 -10.75
C LYS A 154 12.73 -8.07 -11.58
N SER A 155 13.02 -6.78 -11.60
CA SER A 155 14.17 -6.23 -12.31
C SER A 155 15.52 -6.47 -11.63
N GLY A 156 15.52 -7.04 -10.43
CA GLY A 156 16.73 -7.31 -9.65
C GLY A 156 17.27 -6.08 -8.90
N ILE A 157 16.50 -5.00 -8.78
CA ILE A 157 16.86 -3.88 -7.90
C ILE A 157 16.86 -4.38 -6.46
N THR A 158 17.99 -4.23 -5.77
CA THR A 158 18.18 -4.67 -4.39
C THR A 158 18.98 -3.66 -3.57
N ALA A 159 18.89 -3.77 -2.25
CA ALA A 159 19.63 -2.96 -1.29
C ALA A 159 19.78 -3.71 0.04
N ASP A 160 20.59 -3.14 0.94
CA ASP A 160 20.81 -3.70 2.28
C ASP A 160 19.68 -3.33 3.27
N GLY A 161 18.83 -2.38 2.87
CA GLY A 161 17.63 -1.98 3.60
C GLY A 161 16.71 -1.12 2.75
N ALA A 162 15.44 -1.05 3.14
CA ALA A 162 14.45 -0.23 2.48
C ALA A 162 13.56 0.50 3.49
N ILE A 163 13.09 1.68 3.09
CA ILE A 163 12.05 2.44 3.78
C ILE A 163 10.89 2.63 2.80
N VAL A 164 9.70 2.23 3.22
CA VAL A 164 8.44 2.60 2.55
C VAL A 164 7.84 3.79 3.29
N GLY A 165 7.60 4.87 2.57
CA GLY A 165 7.33 6.20 3.14
C GLY A 165 5.89 6.47 3.54
N GLU A 166 5.13 5.46 3.88
CA GLU A 166 3.74 5.59 4.31
C GLU A 166 3.57 6.37 5.61
N PRO A 167 2.44 7.07 5.81
CA PRO A 167 2.20 7.88 7.00
C PRO A 167 2.34 7.07 8.29
N ALA A 168 3.14 7.54 9.26
CA ALA A 168 3.44 6.83 10.50
C ALA A 168 3.49 7.73 11.75
N ASN A 169 3.13 9.01 11.65
CA ASN A 169 3.05 9.95 12.76
C ASN A 169 4.29 9.90 13.69
N TYR A 170 5.50 10.01 13.11
CA TYR A 170 6.79 9.87 13.79
C TYR A 170 7.02 8.53 14.49
N GLY A 171 6.23 7.50 14.12
CA GLY A 171 6.46 6.11 14.46
C GLY A 171 7.08 5.34 13.30
N TYR A 172 7.12 4.03 13.45
CA TYR A 172 7.52 3.12 12.39
C TYR A 172 6.80 1.77 12.54
N ALA A 173 6.60 1.05 11.43
CA ALA A 173 6.02 -0.28 11.47
C ALA A 173 7.04 -1.34 11.05
N LEU A 174 7.03 -2.45 11.79
CA LEU A 174 7.83 -3.64 11.55
C LEU A 174 7.02 -4.78 10.95
N GLY A 175 5.73 -4.56 10.71
CA GLY A 175 4.86 -5.56 10.15
C GLY A 175 3.50 -5.04 9.76
N HIS A 176 2.93 -5.62 8.72
CA HIS A 176 1.53 -5.50 8.34
C HIS A 176 1.03 -6.84 7.78
N ARG A 177 -0.29 -7.00 7.77
CA ARG A 177 -0.94 -8.20 7.24
C ARG A 177 -0.78 -8.28 5.73
N GLY A 178 -0.85 -9.51 5.22
CA GLY A 178 -1.10 -9.74 3.81
C GLY A 178 -2.54 -9.39 3.43
N LEU A 179 -2.80 -9.27 2.14
CA LEU A 179 -4.08 -8.89 1.58
C LEU A 179 -4.48 -9.87 0.49
N GLU A 180 -5.75 -10.31 0.52
CA GLU A 180 -6.33 -11.08 -0.57
C GLU A 180 -7.80 -10.71 -0.76
N TRP A 181 -8.19 -10.40 -1.97
CA TRP A 181 -9.58 -10.16 -2.33
C TRP A 181 -10.16 -11.37 -3.04
N LEU A 182 -11.23 -11.90 -2.46
CA LEU A 182 -11.90 -13.09 -2.94
C LEU A 182 -13.33 -12.77 -3.38
N GLU A 183 -13.78 -13.42 -4.42
CA GLU A 183 -15.17 -13.40 -4.87
C GLU A 183 -15.75 -14.80 -4.82
N ILE A 184 -16.89 -14.97 -4.13
CA ILE A 184 -17.65 -16.21 -4.13
C ILE A 184 -18.89 -16.02 -4.97
N ARG A 185 -19.01 -16.79 -6.04
CA ARG A 185 -20.15 -16.83 -6.95
C ARG A 185 -21.04 -17.98 -6.57
N ILE A 186 -22.31 -17.69 -6.29
CA ILE A 186 -23.32 -18.68 -5.93
C ILE A 186 -24.33 -18.77 -7.08
N GLU A 187 -24.53 -19.99 -7.59
CA GLU A 187 -25.52 -20.28 -8.61
C GLU A 187 -26.84 -20.73 -7.99
N GLY A 188 -27.92 -20.25 -8.52
CA GLY A 188 -29.28 -20.67 -8.25
C GLY A 188 -30.01 -21.11 -9.50
N LYS A 189 -31.34 -21.06 -9.45
CA LYS A 189 -32.24 -21.35 -10.57
C LYS A 189 -33.39 -20.36 -10.52
N ILE A 190 -33.60 -19.63 -11.63
CA ILE A 190 -34.70 -18.68 -11.75
C ILE A 190 -36.05 -19.41 -11.75
N ALA A 191 -37.02 -18.83 -11.09
CA ALA A 191 -38.42 -19.22 -11.13
C ALA A 191 -39.31 -18.01 -10.82
N HIS A 192 -40.62 -18.15 -11.08
CA HIS A 192 -41.58 -17.12 -10.69
C HIS A 192 -41.67 -17.02 -9.14
N GLY A 193 -41.62 -15.81 -8.57
CA GLY A 193 -41.64 -15.60 -7.13
C GLY A 193 -42.88 -16.13 -6.40
N GLY A 194 -44.01 -16.37 -7.11
CA GLY A 194 -45.21 -16.99 -6.57
C GLY A 194 -45.17 -18.53 -6.51
N ILE A 195 -44.15 -19.17 -7.11
CA ILE A 195 -43.91 -20.62 -7.09
C ILE A 195 -42.42 -20.90 -6.86
N PRO A 196 -41.85 -20.39 -5.72
CA PRO A 196 -40.43 -20.39 -5.47
C PRO A 196 -39.81 -21.80 -5.37
N GLU A 197 -40.62 -22.80 -5.07
CA GLU A 197 -40.22 -24.21 -5.01
C GLU A 197 -39.74 -24.81 -6.37
N LEU A 198 -40.01 -24.17 -7.49
CA LEU A 198 -39.47 -24.54 -8.80
C LEU A 198 -38.10 -23.95 -9.11
N GLY A 199 -37.63 -23.06 -8.25
CA GLY A 199 -36.33 -22.40 -8.34
C GLY A 199 -35.35 -22.78 -7.23
N ILE A 200 -34.13 -22.25 -7.33
CA ILE A 200 -33.10 -22.33 -6.27
C ILE A 200 -32.67 -20.90 -5.99
N ASN A 201 -32.93 -20.42 -4.80
CA ASN A 201 -32.66 -19.02 -4.45
C ASN A 201 -31.20 -18.82 -4.04
N ALA A 202 -30.39 -18.22 -4.90
CA ALA A 202 -28.97 -17.94 -4.67
C ALA A 202 -28.73 -16.99 -3.50
N ILE A 203 -29.66 -16.04 -3.22
CA ILE A 203 -29.55 -15.13 -2.06
C ILE A 203 -29.68 -15.93 -0.75
N SER A 204 -30.63 -16.87 -0.68
CA SER A 204 -30.79 -17.72 0.50
C SER A 204 -29.59 -18.65 0.70
N LYS A 205 -29.00 -19.16 -0.38
CA LYS A 205 -27.76 -19.95 -0.32
C LYS A 205 -26.57 -19.09 0.14
N ALA A 206 -26.47 -17.84 -0.35
CA ALA A 206 -25.44 -16.88 0.10
C ALA A 206 -25.56 -16.56 1.62
N ALA A 207 -26.77 -16.34 2.10
CA ALA A 207 -27.01 -16.11 3.53
C ALA A 207 -26.59 -17.31 4.40
N LYS A 208 -26.85 -18.55 3.93
CA LYS A 208 -26.36 -19.77 4.61
C LYS A 208 -24.84 -19.82 4.66
N LEU A 209 -24.16 -19.47 3.58
CA LEU A 209 -22.70 -19.44 3.51
C LEU A 209 -22.11 -18.37 4.44
N ILE A 210 -22.61 -17.14 4.39
CA ILE A 210 -22.17 -16.04 5.27
C ILE A 210 -22.27 -16.47 6.72
N ARG A 211 -23.42 -16.97 7.14
CA ARG A 211 -23.61 -17.44 8.51
C ARG A 211 -22.62 -18.53 8.91
N ARG A 212 -22.34 -19.49 8.03
CA ARG A 212 -21.38 -20.57 8.29
C ARG A 212 -19.96 -20.02 8.44
N ILE A 213 -19.55 -19.06 7.62
CA ILE A 213 -18.26 -18.37 7.72
C ILE A 213 -18.17 -17.61 9.06
N GLU A 214 -19.21 -16.88 9.45
CA GLU A 214 -19.25 -16.15 10.72
C GLU A 214 -19.15 -17.08 11.94
N GLU A 215 -19.81 -18.24 11.91
CA GLU A 215 -19.81 -19.21 13.00
C GLU A 215 -18.53 -20.05 13.09
N GLN A 216 -17.92 -20.40 11.96
CA GLN A 216 -16.80 -21.36 11.91
C GLN A 216 -15.44 -20.73 11.68
N LEU A 217 -15.33 -19.73 10.78
CA LEU A 217 -14.05 -19.16 10.37
C LEU A 217 -13.69 -17.91 11.19
N MET A 218 -14.60 -16.96 11.34
CA MET A 218 -14.28 -15.70 12.03
C MET A 218 -13.75 -15.89 13.47
N PRO A 219 -14.25 -16.84 14.30
CA PRO A 219 -13.64 -17.11 15.60
C PRO A 219 -12.19 -17.60 15.49
N LYS A 220 -11.90 -18.52 14.56
CA LYS A 220 -10.54 -19.04 14.32
C LYS A 220 -9.56 -17.93 13.89
N LEU A 221 -10.02 -16.97 13.07
CA LEU A 221 -9.21 -15.83 12.66
C LEU A 221 -8.82 -14.94 13.82
N LYS A 222 -9.74 -14.71 14.78
CA LYS A 222 -9.47 -13.92 15.98
C LYS A 222 -8.46 -14.56 16.92
N GLU A 223 -8.34 -15.87 16.92
CA GLU A 223 -7.38 -16.62 17.74
C GLU A 223 -5.96 -16.52 17.16
N ARG A 224 -5.81 -16.35 15.86
CA ARG A 224 -4.50 -16.14 15.20
C ARG A 224 -4.02 -14.74 15.50
N GLN A 225 -2.95 -14.61 16.26
CA GLN A 225 -2.44 -13.32 16.72
C GLN A 225 -0.99 -13.12 16.27
N ASN A 226 -0.66 -11.87 15.98
CA ASN A 226 0.70 -11.42 15.80
C ASN A 226 0.93 -10.15 16.63
N GLU A 227 2.10 -10.02 17.22
CA GLU A 227 2.45 -8.91 18.11
C GLU A 227 2.29 -7.54 17.45
N TRP A 228 2.71 -7.42 16.18
CA TRP A 228 2.73 -6.15 15.45
C TRP A 228 1.51 -5.91 14.57
N MET A 229 0.77 -6.97 14.21
CA MET A 229 -0.34 -6.90 13.26
C MET A 229 -1.71 -7.12 13.90
N GLY A 230 -1.72 -7.65 15.13
CA GLY A 230 -2.96 -8.13 15.76
C GLY A 230 -3.49 -9.41 15.09
N PRO A 231 -4.80 -9.67 15.13
CA PRO A 231 -5.38 -10.90 14.59
C PRO A 231 -5.49 -10.90 13.06
N SER A 232 -5.62 -12.09 12.48
CA SER A 232 -6.18 -12.24 11.14
C SER A 232 -7.60 -11.71 11.11
N VAL A 233 -8.00 -11.06 10.02
CA VAL A 233 -9.37 -10.54 9.87
C VAL A 233 -9.91 -10.74 8.46
N MET A 234 -11.24 -10.73 8.35
CA MET A 234 -11.95 -10.66 7.08
C MET A 234 -13.12 -9.68 7.16
N ASN A 235 -13.53 -9.19 6.01
CA ASN A 235 -14.70 -8.34 5.87
C ASN A 235 -15.51 -8.78 4.63
N PHE A 236 -16.83 -8.89 4.78
CA PHE A 236 -17.71 -8.96 3.63
C PHE A 236 -17.89 -7.54 3.07
N GLY A 237 -17.18 -7.23 2.00
CA GLY A 237 -17.16 -5.89 1.41
C GLY A 237 -18.34 -5.59 0.49
N LEU A 238 -18.87 -6.64 -0.17
CA LEU A 238 -19.99 -6.52 -1.10
C LEU A 238 -20.82 -7.80 -1.12
N ILE A 239 -22.14 -7.66 -1.24
CA ILE A 239 -23.07 -8.71 -1.65
C ILE A 239 -24.02 -8.18 -2.71
N LYS A 240 -24.20 -8.94 -3.80
CA LYS A 240 -25.12 -8.57 -4.89
C LYS A 240 -25.82 -9.81 -5.42
N GLY A 241 -27.15 -9.81 -5.45
CA GLY A 241 -27.91 -10.96 -5.96
C GLY A 241 -29.33 -10.62 -6.39
N GLY A 242 -29.85 -11.43 -7.30
CA GLY A 242 -31.19 -11.27 -7.86
C GLY A 242 -31.36 -10.05 -8.77
N THR A 243 -32.54 -9.94 -9.38
CA THR A 243 -32.89 -8.86 -10.33
C THR A 243 -34.13 -8.08 -9.91
N GLN A 244 -35.16 -8.79 -9.39
CA GLN A 244 -36.41 -8.18 -8.95
C GLN A 244 -37.16 -9.09 -7.96
N PRO A 245 -38.04 -8.53 -7.10
CA PRO A 245 -38.71 -9.33 -6.07
C PRO A 245 -39.65 -10.42 -6.58
N SER A 246 -40.16 -10.32 -7.79
CA SER A 246 -41.08 -11.30 -8.39
C SER A 246 -40.36 -12.52 -9.04
N SER A 247 -39.03 -12.61 -8.93
CA SER A 247 -38.23 -13.71 -9.46
C SER A 247 -37.34 -14.33 -8.37
N VAL A 248 -37.23 -15.65 -8.36
CA VAL A 248 -36.22 -16.35 -7.56
C VAL A 248 -34.84 -15.98 -8.07
N ALA A 249 -33.95 -15.55 -7.21
CA ALA A 249 -32.60 -15.15 -7.58
C ALA A 249 -31.78 -16.36 -8.07
N ASP A 250 -31.31 -16.29 -9.30
CA ASP A 250 -30.49 -17.32 -9.95
C ASP A 250 -28.98 -17.13 -9.74
N SER A 251 -28.59 -16.00 -9.21
CA SER A 251 -27.18 -15.70 -8.90
C SER A 251 -27.04 -14.80 -7.68
N CYS A 252 -25.92 -14.97 -6.94
CA CYS A 252 -25.48 -14.08 -5.90
C CYS A 252 -23.96 -14.07 -5.81
N ILE A 253 -23.38 -12.90 -5.65
CA ILE A 253 -21.93 -12.69 -5.52
C ILE A 253 -21.66 -12.11 -4.14
N ILE A 254 -20.62 -12.64 -3.47
CA ILE A 254 -20.07 -12.12 -2.23
C ILE A 254 -18.61 -11.78 -2.47
N GLN A 255 -18.18 -10.54 -2.15
CA GLN A 255 -16.77 -10.15 -2.19
C GLN A 255 -16.22 -9.95 -0.79
N ILE A 256 -15.02 -10.48 -0.57
CA ILE A 256 -14.38 -10.60 0.74
C ILE A 256 -13.01 -9.93 0.66
N ASP A 257 -12.72 -9.04 1.63
CA ASP A 257 -11.37 -8.56 1.95
C ASP A 257 -10.80 -9.45 3.06
N ARG A 258 -9.75 -10.20 2.77
CA ARG A 258 -9.06 -11.07 3.70
C ARG A 258 -7.68 -10.49 4.04
N ARG A 259 -7.44 -10.24 5.35
CA ARG A 259 -6.15 -9.76 5.85
C ARG A 259 -5.51 -10.89 6.66
N TYR A 260 -4.45 -11.49 6.12
CA TYR A 260 -3.84 -12.70 6.66
C TYR A 260 -2.46 -12.43 7.31
N LEU A 261 -2.09 -13.30 8.24
CA LEU A 261 -0.84 -13.20 8.99
C LEU A 261 0.29 -13.99 8.30
N PRO A 262 1.57 -13.76 8.67
CA PRO A 262 2.73 -14.46 8.10
C PRO A 262 2.73 -15.98 8.28
N VAL A 263 1.95 -16.51 9.21
CA VAL A 263 1.76 -17.96 9.43
C VAL A 263 0.75 -18.58 8.45
N GLU A 264 0.12 -17.75 7.65
CA GLU A 264 -0.87 -18.11 6.63
C GLU A 264 -0.29 -17.87 5.24
N ASN A 265 -0.89 -18.46 4.22
CA ASN A 265 -0.60 -18.19 2.81
C ASN A 265 -1.92 -18.16 2.01
N VAL A 266 -1.86 -17.66 0.78
CA VAL A 266 -3.05 -17.46 -0.05
C VAL A 266 -3.77 -18.78 -0.33
N GLU A 267 -3.05 -19.88 -0.59
CA GLU A 267 -3.64 -21.20 -0.81
C GLU A 267 -4.43 -21.67 0.41
N GLY A 268 -3.86 -21.54 1.60
CA GLY A 268 -4.52 -21.87 2.87
C GLY A 268 -5.74 -20.99 3.13
N VAL A 269 -5.65 -19.70 2.83
CA VAL A 269 -6.77 -18.76 2.93
C VAL A 269 -7.92 -19.19 2.04
N ILE A 270 -7.67 -19.49 0.77
CA ILE A 270 -8.71 -19.96 -0.17
C ILE A 270 -9.32 -21.28 0.32
N LYS A 271 -8.46 -22.19 0.78
CA LYS A 271 -8.90 -23.51 1.27
C LYS A 271 -9.87 -23.38 2.45
N GLU A 272 -9.70 -22.44 3.35
CA GLU A 272 -10.62 -22.23 4.48
C GLU A 272 -12.06 -21.97 4.04
N TYR A 273 -12.24 -21.18 2.99
CA TYR A 273 -13.58 -20.93 2.41
C TYR A 273 -14.07 -22.12 1.59
N GLN A 274 -13.17 -22.77 0.84
CA GLN A 274 -13.53 -23.94 0.05
C GLN A 274 -14.03 -25.09 0.94
N ASP A 275 -13.38 -25.33 2.08
CA ASP A 275 -13.80 -26.36 3.01
C ASP A 275 -15.24 -26.10 3.53
N ILE A 276 -15.59 -24.86 3.85
CA ILE A 276 -16.96 -24.48 4.25
C ILE A 276 -17.96 -24.65 3.11
N ILE A 277 -17.57 -24.28 1.88
CA ILE A 277 -18.40 -24.49 0.68
C ILE A 277 -18.69 -25.98 0.50
N ASP A 278 -17.68 -26.83 0.65
CA ASP A 278 -17.80 -28.27 0.44
C ASP A 278 -18.61 -28.95 1.57
N GLU A 279 -18.51 -28.49 2.82
CA GLU A 279 -19.40 -28.90 3.89
C GLU A 279 -20.86 -28.60 3.57
N ILE A 280 -21.15 -27.37 3.11
CA ILE A 280 -22.52 -26.97 2.74
C ILE A 280 -23.03 -27.79 1.56
N LYS A 281 -22.20 -28.09 0.56
CA LYS A 281 -22.57 -28.96 -0.59
C LYS A 281 -22.95 -30.38 -0.15
N THR A 282 -22.30 -30.89 0.89
CA THR A 282 -22.63 -32.22 1.44
C THR A 282 -24.01 -32.23 2.11
N GLU A 283 -24.37 -31.15 2.81
CA GLU A 283 -25.67 -31.00 3.49
C GLU A 283 -26.81 -30.62 2.52
N ASP A 284 -26.46 -29.92 1.43
CA ASP A 284 -27.39 -29.30 0.51
C ASP A 284 -26.91 -29.52 -0.94
N PRO A 285 -27.32 -30.60 -1.61
CA PRO A 285 -26.87 -30.92 -2.96
C PRO A 285 -27.21 -29.87 -4.03
N GLU A 286 -28.17 -28.99 -3.74
CA GLU A 286 -28.50 -27.86 -4.64
C GLU A 286 -27.58 -26.64 -4.45
N PHE A 287 -26.73 -26.65 -3.41
CA PHE A 287 -25.78 -25.57 -3.17
C PHE A 287 -24.62 -25.64 -4.17
N LYS A 288 -24.51 -24.63 -5.03
CA LYS A 288 -23.42 -24.48 -5.98
C LYS A 288 -22.73 -23.17 -5.75
N ALA A 289 -21.44 -23.21 -5.46
CA ALA A 289 -20.61 -22.04 -5.30
C ALA A 289 -19.19 -22.29 -5.84
N GLU A 290 -18.59 -21.24 -6.34
CA GLU A 290 -17.21 -21.15 -6.81
C GLU A 290 -16.53 -19.98 -6.07
N ILE A 291 -15.28 -20.17 -5.64
CA ILE A 291 -14.43 -19.13 -5.09
C ILE A 291 -13.31 -18.78 -6.07
N ILE A 292 -13.12 -17.51 -6.33
CA ILE A 292 -12.05 -17.00 -7.20
C ILE A 292 -11.31 -15.84 -6.54
N ARG A 293 -10.07 -15.62 -6.94
CA ARG A 293 -9.31 -14.41 -6.62
C ARG A 293 -9.78 -13.28 -7.54
N MET A 294 -9.87 -12.07 -7.01
CA MET A 294 -10.35 -10.92 -7.79
C MET A 294 -9.23 -10.31 -8.63
N ASP A 295 -9.38 -10.31 -9.95
CA ASP A 295 -8.39 -9.76 -10.90
C ASP A 295 -8.03 -8.29 -10.62
N SER A 296 -8.95 -7.53 -10.01
CA SER A 296 -8.73 -6.13 -9.67
C SER A 296 -7.63 -5.91 -8.62
N ASN A 297 -7.23 -6.97 -7.92
CA ASN A 297 -6.21 -6.92 -6.86
C ASN A 297 -5.08 -7.94 -7.07
N LEU A 298 -4.99 -8.57 -8.24
CA LEU A 298 -3.90 -9.52 -8.51
C LEU A 298 -2.68 -8.81 -9.07
N MET A 299 -1.51 -9.10 -8.48
CA MET A 299 -0.21 -8.89 -9.13
C MET A 299 -0.02 -9.91 -10.25
N ASP A 300 1.00 -9.73 -11.06
CA ASP A 300 1.32 -10.63 -12.18
C ASP A 300 1.85 -12.01 -11.68
N GLU A 301 2.84 -11.99 -10.80
CA GLU A 301 3.49 -13.21 -10.29
C GLU A 301 3.50 -13.32 -8.76
N PHE A 302 3.32 -12.20 -8.04
CA PHE A 302 3.43 -12.18 -6.59
C PHE A 302 2.05 -12.10 -5.92
N ASP A 303 2.03 -12.39 -4.64
CA ASP A 303 0.87 -12.16 -3.77
C ASP A 303 1.11 -10.91 -2.91
N HIS A 304 0.03 -10.32 -2.40
CA HIS A 304 0.12 -9.25 -1.40
C HIS A 304 0.56 -9.83 -0.05
N ALA A 305 1.83 -10.22 0.01
CA ALA A 305 2.44 -10.85 1.18
C ALA A 305 2.48 -9.91 2.40
N PRO A 306 2.40 -10.44 3.63
CA PRO A 306 2.60 -9.64 4.82
C PRO A 306 4.05 -9.13 4.93
N LEU A 307 4.23 -7.95 5.52
CA LEU A 307 5.54 -7.48 5.96
C LEU A 307 5.95 -8.17 7.25
N ILE A 308 7.19 -8.67 7.28
CA ILE A 308 7.84 -9.16 8.49
C ILE A 308 9.23 -8.55 8.55
N ALA A 309 9.37 -7.41 9.21
CA ALA A 309 10.67 -6.83 9.44
C ALA A 309 11.33 -7.47 10.68
N GLN A 310 12.65 -7.64 10.61
CA GLN A 310 13.43 -8.07 11.76
C GLN A 310 13.78 -6.83 12.62
N PRO A 311 13.36 -6.78 13.90
CA PRO A 311 13.63 -5.61 14.76
C PRO A 311 15.10 -5.34 14.97
N ASP A 312 15.95 -6.37 14.86
CA ASP A 312 17.39 -6.32 15.00
C ASP A 312 18.12 -6.06 13.68
N SER A 313 17.41 -5.93 12.56
CA SER A 313 18.00 -5.53 11.29
C SER A 313 18.61 -4.13 11.40
N ASP A 314 19.66 -3.88 10.62
CA ASP A 314 20.38 -2.61 10.68
C ASP A 314 19.49 -1.43 10.29
N ILE A 315 18.58 -1.63 9.33
CA ILE A 315 17.63 -0.57 8.94
C ILE A 315 16.63 -0.26 10.06
N ALA A 316 16.10 -1.28 10.75
CA ALA A 316 15.18 -1.08 11.86
C ALA A 316 15.86 -0.35 13.04
N LYS A 317 17.07 -0.75 13.40
CA LYS A 317 17.88 -0.06 14.42
C LYS A 317 18.20 1.38 14.06
N THR A 318 18.51 1.63 12.77
CA THR A 318 18.81 2.98 12.30
C THR A 318 17.58 3.87 12.36
N VAL A 319 16.43 3.40 11.88
CA VAL A 319 15.14 4.13 11.93
C VAL A 319 14.76 4.43 13.39
N TYR A 320 14.80 3.42 14.26
CA TYR A 320 14.52 3.60 15.68
C TYR A 320 15.42 4.68 16.30
N LYS A 321 16.76 4.58 16.10
CA LYS A 321 17.72 5.53 16.63
C LYS A 321 17.43 6.96 16.19
N VAL A 322 17.27 7.16 14.87
CA VAL A 322 17.05 8.49 14.29
C VAL A 322 15.73 9.09 14.76
N LEU A 323 14.64 8.31 14.76
CA LEU A 323 13.35 8.79 15.27
C LEU A 323 13.44 9.15 16.75
N LYS A 324 14.03 8.29 17.59
CA LYS A 324 14.21 8.54 19.02
C LYS A 324 14.97 9.84 19.29
N GLU A 325 16.08 10.05 18.58
CA GLU A 325 16.87 11.29 18.70
C GLU A 325 16.08 12.51 18.22
N PHE A 326 15.34 12.38 17.12
CA PHE A 326 14.58 13.49 16.54
C PHE A 326 13.42 13.94 17.44
N ILE A 327 12.60 12.98 17.93
CA ILE A 327 11.43 13.32 18.76
C ILE A 327 11.75 13.40 20.26
N ASN A 328 13.00 13.11 20.66
CA ASN A 328 13.48 13.09 22.04
C ASN A 328 12.61 12.24 23.00
N LYS A 329 12.10 11.12 22.52
CA LYS A 329 11.33 10.11 23.27
C LYS A 329 11.33 8.76 22.52
N GLU A 330 10.79 7.71 23.14
CA GLU A 330 10.62 6.42 22.46
C GLU A 330 9.64 6.56 21.27
N PRO A 331 10.06 6.20 20.04
CA PRO A 331 9.15 6.17 18.91
C PRO A 331 8.14 5.06 19.05
N ASN A 332 6.92 5.30 18.59
CA ASN A 332 5.87 4.29 18.61
C ASN A 332 6.13 3.22 17.53
N ILE A 333 6.06 1.95 17.91
CA ILE A 333 5.94 0.85 16.93
C ILE A 333 4.47 0.77 16.53
N GLU A 334 4.17 1.19 15.32
CA GLU A 334 2.81 1.20 14.80
C GLU A 334 2.33 -0.22 14.51
N LYS A 335 1.14 -0.55 15.01
CA LYS A 335 0.42 -1.77 14.61
C LYS A 335 -0.28 -1.52 13.28
N ARG A 336 0.48 -1.59 12.18
CA ARG A 336 -0.05 -1.27 10.87
C ARG A 336 -1.06 -2.34 10.41
N ARG A 337 -2.27 -1.89 10.13
CA ARG A 337 -3.38 -2.76 9.71
C ARG A 337 -3.57 -2.82 8.20
N GLY A 338 -3.19 -1.75 7.50
CA GLY A 338 -3.18 -1.65 6.04
C GLY A 338 -1.98 -2.37 5.46
N TRP A 339 -2.14 -2.88 4.26
CA TRP A 339 -1.05 -3.45 3.46
C TRP A 339 -0.25 -2.31 2.80
N THR A 340 1.00 -2.56 2.42
CA THR A 340 1.88 -1.63 1.72
C THR A 340 2.89 -2.38 0.85
N ASP A 341 3.54 -1.71 -0.08
CA ASP A 341 4.63 -2.22 -0.90
C ASP A 341 5.80 -2.86 -0.12
N ALA A 342 5.89 -2.57 1.19
CA ALA A 342 6.90 -3.17 2.06
C ALA A 342 6.81 -4.71 2.12
N GLY A 343 5.61 -5.27 1.96
CA GLY A 343 5.41 -6.71 1.85
C GLY A 343 6.11 -7.32 0.64
N VAL A 344 6.08 -6.65 -0.51
CA VAL A 344 6.74 -7.09 -1.75
C VAL A 344 8.26 -7.00 -1.61
N LEU A 345 8.78 -5.84 -1.17
CA LEU A 345 10.22 -5.64 -0.99
C LEU A 345 10.83 -6.64 0.02
N SER A 346 10.13 -6.87 1.14
CA SER A 346 10.61 -7.77 2.19
C SER A 346 10.50 -9.23 1.78
N THR A 347 9.33 -9.66 1.29
CA THR A 347 9.05 -11.08 1.05
C THR A 347 9.70 -11.59 -0.22
N TYR A 348 9.57 -10.88 -1.33
CA TYR A 348 10.09 -11.32 -2.63
C TYR A 348 11.47 -10.71 -2.93
N GLY A 349 11.67 -9.43 -2.63
CA GLY A 349 12.95 -8.76 -2.79
C GLY A 349 14.01 -9.18 -1.76
N LYS A 350 13.62 -9.85 -0.65
CA LYS A 350 14.49 -10.21 0.47
C LYS A 350 15.24 -9.02 1.08
N ILE A 351 14.67 -7.83 1.00
CA ILE A 351 15.25 -6.59 1.48
C ILE A 351 14.66 -6.30 2.87
N PRO A 352 15.49 -6.15 3.92
CA PRO A 352 15.01 -5.71 5.23
C PRO A 352 14.29 -4.35 5.10
N THR A 353 12.99 -4.31 5.37
CA THR A 353 12.14 -3.15 5.07
C THR A 353 11.42 -2.65 6.31
N VAL A 354 11.37 -1.33 6.48
CA VAL A 354 10.64 -0.64 7.54
C VAL A 354 9.69 0.38 6.91
N VAL A 355 8.51 0.53 7.50
CA VAL A 355 7.54 1.55 7.07
C VAL A 355 7.64 2.75 8.00
N THR A 356 7.94 3.94 7.46
CA THR A 356 7.91 5.21 8.20
C THR A 356 7.85 6.39 7.24
N GLY A 357 6.96 7.35 7.49
CA GLY A 357 6.79 8.52 6.64
C GLY A 357 6.01 9.64 7.33
N PRO A 358 5.99 10.83 6.70
CA PRO A 358 5.30 12.01 7.21
C PRO A 358 3.79 11.82 7.22
N GLY A 359 3.11 12.54 8.11
CA GLY A 359 1.65 12.53 8.22
C GLY A 359 1.11 11.43 9.13
N ASP A 360 -0.20 11.26 9.12
CA ASP A 360 -0.93 10.35 10.01
C ASP A 360 -1.91 9.50 9.19
N LEU A 361 -1.88 8.19 9.39
CA LEU A 361 -2.71 7.21 8.66
C LEU A 361 -4.23 7.53 8.72
N LYS A 362 -4.69 8.21 9.78
CA LYS A 362 -6.11 8.60 9.88
C LYS A 362 -6.59 9.55 8.79
N TYR A 363 -5.67 10.22 8.08
CA TYR A 363 -5.99 11.10 6.95
C TYR A 363 -5.86 10.39 5.60
N SER A 364 -5.28 9.19 5.53
CA SER A 364 -5.24 8.39 4.30
C SER A 364 -6.65 8.01 3.86
N HIS A 365 -6.94 8.16 2.58
CA HIS A 365 -8.24 7.90 1.93
C HIS A 365 -9.42 8.74 2.48
N ALA A 366 -9.14 9.70 3.37
CA ALA A 366 -10.18 10.52 4.00
C ALA A 366 -10.74 11.60 3.06
N LYS A 367 -11.99 12.05 3.30
CA LYS A 367 -12.59 13.18 2.58
C LYS A 367 -11.87 14.51 2.85
N ASN A 368 -11.14 14.59 3.94
CA ASN A 368 -10.37 15.76 4.38
C ASN A 368 -8.88 15.45 4.47
N GLU A 369 -8.35 14.68 3.51
CA GLU A 369 -6.93 14.33 3.47
C GLU A 369 -6.05 15.58 3.51
N LYS A 370 -5.12 15.58 4.45
CA LYS A 370 -4.19 16.67 4.69
C LYS A 370 -2.95 16.20 5.41
N ILE A 371 -1.87 16.95 5.25
CA ILE A 371 -0.61 16.70 5.95
C ILE A 371 -0.11 17.97 6.63
N PRO A 372 0.40 17.92 7.90
CA PRO A 372 1.05 19.08 8.50
C PRO A 372 2.28 19.48 7.67
N VAL A 373 2.39 20.74 7.32
CA VAL A 373 3.57 21.26 6.57
C VAL A 373 4.87 21.00 7.34
N VAL A 374 4.82 21.08 8.66
CA VAL A 374 5.97 20.79 9.53
C VAL A 374 6.45 19.35 9.41
N ASP A 375 5.56 18.39 9.17
CA ASP A 375 5.93 16.97 9.00
C ASP A 375 6.74 16.77 7.72
N LEU A 376 6.39 17.46 6.63
CA LEU A 376 7.18 17.42 5.38
C LEU A 376 8.60 17.90 5.62
N VAL A 377 8.76 19.02 6.32
CA VAL A 377 10.09 19.58 6.64
C VAL A 377 10.89 18.63 7.54
N ASN A 378 10.26 18.13 8.58
CA ASN A 378 10.90 17.24 9.54
C ASN A 378 11.33 15.90 8.91
N TYR A 379 10.51 15.33 8.01
CA TYR A 379 10.87 14.07 7.36
C TYR A 379 11.97 14.20 6.32
N VAL A 380 12.21 15.37 5.76
CA VAL A 380 13.43 15.60 4.97
C VAL A 380 14.66 15.42 5.84
N GLU A 381 14.67 15.97 7.07
CA GLU A 381 15.78 15.80 8.00
C GLU A 381 15.91 14.35 8.48
N ILE A 382 14.77 13.70 8.84
CA ILE A 382 14.73 12.30 9.27
C ILE A 382 15.31 11.39 8.19
N TYR A 383 14.83 11.47 6.95
CA TYR A 383 15.33 10.65 5.85
C TYR A 383 16.80 10.93 5.53
N THR A 384 17.22 12.20 5.60
CA THR A 384 18.64 12.56 5.45
C THR A 384 19.50 11.87 6.51
N LYS A 385 19.11 11.96 7.79
CA LYS A 385 19.85 11.32 8.90
C LYS A 385 19.85 9.80 8.78
N ILE A 386 18.72 9.17 8.41
CA ILE A 386 18.66 7.72 8.21
C ILE A 386 19.65 7.31 7.12
N ALA A 387 19.67 8.01 5.98
CA ALA A 387 20.59 7.70 4.89
C ALA A 387 22.07 7.92 5.31
N GLU A 388 22.36 9.02 6.00
CA GLU A 388 23.71 9.31 6.51
C GLU A 388 24.20 8.28 7.54
N GLU A 389 23.32 7.72 8.37
CA GLU A 389 23.64 6.68 9.36
C GLU A 389 23.73 5.29 8.74
N PHE A 390 22.83 4.95 7.82
CA PHE A 390 22.73 3.60 7.26
C PHE A 390 23.74 3.34 6.13
N CYS A 391 23.98 4.33 5.28
CA CYS A 391 24.84 4.18 4.10
C CYS A 391 26.33 4.52 4.35
N LYS A 392 26.78 4.45 5.61
CA LYS A 392 28.21 4.69 5.97
C LYS A 392 29.16 3.73 5.30
#